data_f75762cbd5f98bdcc60bea90b388b26f
#
_entry.id   f75762cbd5f98bdcc60bea90b388b26f
#
_cell.length_a   1.000
_cell.length_b   1.000
_cell.length_c   1.000
_cell.angle_alpha   90.00
_cell.angle_beta   90.00
_cell.angle_gamma   90.00
#
_symmetry.space_group_name_H-M   'P 1'
#
loop_
_entity.id
_entity.type
_entity.pdbx_description
1 polymer ?
#
loop_
_entity_poly.entity_id
_entity_poly.type
_entity_poly.pdbx_seq_one_letter_code
_entity_poly.pdbx_strand_id
1 'polypeptide(L)'
;MVMKVSLILVLFSIFCVTFKMYTEVDAQNDHINDPTLTNEESYKKATSSEPTRLNKEEGGVYDISANPHKRSKMLRLRRRPMNNGNEPKTHAMDSAIRDLVRIQTLHRKVTEKKEGIAIQQQSNPSKAFVASLESTIDELSGSIVATLKSGASLGTGEYFIDMFVGTPPKHVWLIFDTGSDLSWIQCDPCYDCFEQNGPLYNPKNSSSYRNISCHDPLCQLVSSPDPLQPCKVENQTCPYFYEYADGSNTTGDFALEKFTVNLTWPNGKEKFKPVVDVMFGCGHWNKGFFHGAAGLLGLGRGPLSFFSQLQSIYGHSFSYCLTDLFSNTSTTSKLVFGEDKELLNNHNMNFTSFLAGEETPDDTFYYLQIKSIMVGGEELDIPEQTWHWLSEGAASGGTIIDSGSTLTFFPDPAYGIIKEAFEKKIKVQKIAVDDFIMSPCYSVSGALQVELPDFGIHFADGAVWNFPAENYFYQYELDEVICLAILKTPHHSHFTIIGNLLQQNFHILYDMKRSRLGYSPRRCAEV
;
A
#
# COMPACT_ATOMS: atom_id res chain seq x y z
N MET A 1 -25.83 41.27 1.14
CA MET A 1 -26.69 40.58 2.11
C MET A 1 -27.43 39.37 1.50
N VAL A 2 -27.73 39.39 0.21
CA VAL A 2 -28.44 38.28 -0.49
C VAL A 2 -27.56 37.04 -0.74
N MET A 3 -26.24 37.19 -0.95
CA MET A 3 -25.34 36.05 -1.19
C MET A 3 -25.03 35.16 0.06
N LYS A 4 -25.14 35.71 1.27
CA LYS A 4 -24.93 34.91 2.50
C LYS A 4 -26.13 34.02 2.86
N VAL A 5 -27.33 34.37 2.43
CA VAL A 5 -28.55 33.56 2.70
C VAL A 5 -28.62 32.35 1.79
N SER A 6 -28.14 32.44 0.54
CA SER A 6 -28.10 31.28 -0.39
C SER A 6 -27.13 30.18 0.06
N LEU A 7 -25.99 30.56 0.64
CA LEU A 7 -24.99 29.59 1.10
C LEU A 7 -25.47 28.79 2.33
N ILE A 8 -26.21 29.44 3.23
CA ILE A 8 -26.78 28.81 4.43
C ILE A 8 -27.90 27.82 4.04
N LEU A 9 -28.70 28.13 3.03
CA LEU A 9 -29.75 27.21 2.55
C LEU A 9 -29.19 26.00 1.84
N VAL A 10 -28.08 26.11 1.12
CA VAL A 10 -27.40 24.96 0.48
C VAL A 10 -26.76 24.07 1.54
N LEU A 11 -26.14 24.62 2.57
CA LEU A 11 -25.54 23.86 3.67
C LEU A 11 -26.62 23.14 4.51
N PHE A 12 -27.79 23.77 4.70
CA PHE A 12 -28.92 23.14 5.40
C PHE A 12 -29.56 22.01 4.59
N SER A 13 -29.60 22.12 3.27
CA SER A 13 -30.09 21.05 2.39
C SER A 13 -29.16 19.83 2.37
N ILE A 14 -27.84 20.06 2.40
CA ILE A 14 -26.85 18.98 2.48
C ILE A 14 -26.94 18.28 3.85
N PHE A 15 -27.12 19.03 4.94
CA PHE A 15 -27.25 18.47 6.28
C PHE A 15 -28.53 17.66 6.45
N CYS A 16 -29.66 18.07 5.84
CA CYS A 16 -30.92 17.30 5.87
C CYS A 16 -30.85 16.00 5.06
N VAL A 17 -30.10 15.97 3.95
CA VAL A 17 -29.93 14.75 3.13
C VAL A 17 -29.04 13.74 3.86
N THR A 18 -27.95 14.17 4.48
CA THR A 18 -27.07 13.29 5.27
C THR A 18 -27.74 12.77 6.53
N PHE A 19 -28.58 13.59 7.21
CA PHE A 19 -29.33 13.15 8.38
C PHE A 19 -30.44 12.14 8.03
N LYS A 20 -31.06 12.27 6.85
CA LYS A 20 -32.09 11.35 6.39
C LYS A 20 -31.49 9.98 5.98
N MET A 21 -30.27 9.96 5.42
CA MET A 21 -29.55 8.70 5.14
C MET A 21 -29.10 8.00 6.44
N TYR A 22 -28.78 8.75 7.49
CA TYR A 22 -28.38 8.17 8.78
C TYR A 22 -29.55 7.54 9.56
N THR A 23 -30.76 8.11 9.45
CA THR A 23 -31.96 7.60 10.14
C THR A 23 -32.63 6.43 9.42
N GLU A 24 -32.40 6.21 8.12
CA GLU A 24 -32.89 5.04 7.41
C GLU A 24 -32.03 3.78 7.64
N VAL A 25 -30.76 3.93 8.03
CA VAL A 25 -29.88 2.80 8.37
C VAL A 25 -30.18 2.24 9.78
N ASP A 26 -30.59 3.09 10.74
CA ASP A 26 -30.96 2.63 12.09
C ASP A 26 -32.34 1.98 12.18
N ALA A 27 -33.23 2.22 11.21
CA ALA A 27 -34.58 1.66 11.24
C ALA A 27 -34.71 0.22 10.70
N GLN A 28 -33.64 -0.36 10.14
CA GLN A 28 -33.65 -1.74 9.63
C GLN A 28 -33.06 -2.78 10.59
N ASN A 29 -32.52 -2.38 11.74
CA ASN A 29 -31.87 -3.31 12.68
C ASN A 29 -32.71 -3.76 13.88
N ASP A 30 -33.96 -3.37 13.99
CA ASP A 30 -34.81 -3.66 15.19
C ASP A 30 -35.89 -4.75 15.00
N HIS A 31 -35.74 -5.69 14.12
CA HIS A 31 -36.61 -6.85 14.07
C HIS A 31 -35.82 -8.11 13.71
N ILE A 32 -35.33 -8.82 14.72
CA ILE A 32 -35.22 -10.28 14.83
C ILE A 32 -34.65 -10.62 16.23
N ASN A 33 -35.52 -10.84 17.19
CA ASN A 33 -35.25 -11.67 18.36
C ASN A 33 -36.58 -12.25 18.85
N ASP A 34 -36.82 -13.51 18.53
CA ASP A 34 -37.73 -14.36 19.27
C ASP A 34 -37.18 -15.80 19.30
N PRO A 35 -36.89 -16.35 20.48
CA PRO A 35 -36.35 -17.69 20.64
C PRO A 35 -37.45 -18.68 21.04
N THR A 36 -37.71 -19.68 20.22
CA THR A 36 -38.16 -21.02 20.69
C THR A 36 -38.29 -21.98 19.49
N LEU A 37 -37.52 -23.04 19.48
CA LEU A 37 -38.01 -24.42 19.32
C LEU A 37 -36.82 -25.39 19.19
N THR A 38 -36.71 -26.17 20.22
CA THR A 38 -35.95 -27.42 20.33
C THR A 38 -36.52 -28.48 19.42
N ASN A 39 -35.64 -29.28 18.76
CA ASN A 39 -35.83 -30.73 18.70
C ASN A 39 -34.58 -31.47 18.27
N GLU A 40 -34.21 -32.44 19.11
CA GLU A 40 -33.20 -33.48 18.92
C GLU A 40 -33.66 -34.57 17.94
N GLU A 41 -32.72 -35.43 17.64
CA GLU A 41 -32.75 -36.75 16.95
C GLU A 41 -32.38 -36.68 15.46
N SER A 42 -31.46 -37.47 14.91
CA SER A 42 -30.94 -38.79 15.31
C SER A 42 -29.67 -39.15 14.51
N TYR A 43 -28.76 -39.80 15.22
CA TYR A 43 -27.61 -40.54 14.65
C TYR A 43 -28.06 -41.70 13.76
N LYS A 44 -27.46 -41.87 12.57
CA LYS A 44 -27.19 -43.22 12.04
C LYS A 44 -25.86 -43.27 11.27
N LYS A 45 -25.02 -44.19 11.73
CA LYS A 45 -23.82 -44.73 11.16
C LYS A 45 -24.03 -45.31 9.75
N ALA A 46 -23.08 -45.08 8.86
CA ALA A 46 -22.72 -46.07 7.84
C ALA A 46 -21.22 -46.00 7.56
N THR A 47 -20.62 -47.19 7.58
CA THR A 47 -19.21 -47.56 7.51
C THR A 47 -18.70 -47.67 6.09
N SER A 48 -17.40 -47.29 5.93
CA SER A 48 -16.36 -47.86 5.02
C SER A 48 -16.63 -48.00 3.52
N SER A 49 -15.86 -47.27 2.73
CA SER A 49 -15.20 -47.82 1.52
C SER A 49 -13.93 -47.00 1.19
N GLU A 50 -12.91 -47.75 0.75
CA GLU A 50 -11.51 -47.37 0.54
C GLU A 50 -11.27 -46.22 -0.45
N PRO A 51 -10.06 -45.61 -0.42
CA PRO A 51 -9.75 -44.43 -1.21
C PRO A 51 -9.33 -44.79 -2.64
N THR A 52 -10.07 -44.31 -3.60
CA THR A 52 -9.65 -44.28 -5.00
C THR A 52 -8.56 -43.22 -5.20
N ARG A 53 -7.47 -43.63 -5.85
CA ARG A 53 -6.31 -42.81 -6.22
C ARG A 53 -6.75 -41.45 -6.84
N LEU A 54 -6.38 -40.36 -6.17
CA LEU A 54 -6.40 -39.00 -6.75
C LEU A 54 -5.27 -38.89 -7.77
N ASN A 55 -5.64 -38.61 -9.00
CA ASN A 55 -4.72 -38.23 -10.06
C ASN A 55 -3.98 -36.93 -9.65
N LYS A 56 -2.65 -36.96 -9.81
CA LYS A 56 -1.80 -35.77 -9.77
C LYS A 56 -2.33 -34.76 -10.78
N GLU A 57 -2.82 -33.62 -10.29
CA GLU A 57 -2.99 -32.45 -11.12
C GLU A 57 -1.59 -31.99 -11.56
N GLU A 58 -1.37 -32.03 -12.86
CA GLU A 58 -0.17 -31.52 -13.51
C GLU A 58 -0.11 -30.01 -13.27
N GLY A 59 0.83 -29.59 -12.42
CA GLY A 59 1.25 -28.21 -12.32
C GLY A 59 1.81 -27.78 -13.67
N GLY A 60 1.07 -26.93 -14.37
CA GLY A 60 1.49 -26.39 -15.66
C GLY A 60 2.84 -25.71 -15.52
N VAL A 61 3.87 -26.35 -16.06
CA VAL A 61 5.21 -25.78 -16.20
C VAL A 61 5.10 -24.62 -17.19
N TYR A 62 5.24 -23.39 -16.70
CA TYR A 62 5.42 -22.25 -17.59
C TYR A 62 6.82 -22.34 -18.19
N ASP A 63 6.89 -22.51 -19.49
CA ASP A 63 8.14 -22.47 -20.25
C ASP A 63 8.72 -21.05 -20.20
N ILE A 64 9.75 -20.87 -19.37
CA ILE A 64 10.45 -19.60 -19.17
C ILE A 64 11.36 -19.29 -20.38
N SER A 65 11.55 -20.24 -21.32
CA SER A 65 12.37 -20.08 -22.51
C SER A 65 11.67 -19.34 -23.66
N ALA A 66 10.37 -19.07 -23.55
CA ALA A 66 9.61 -18.37 -24.58
C ALA A 66 9.83 -16.87 -24.50
N ASN A 67 10.38 -16.33 -25.57
CA ASN A 67 10.51 -14.94 -25.97
C ASN A 67 9.70 -13.95 -25.12
N PRO A 68 10.31 -12.98 -24.40
CA PRO A 68 9.62 -12.05 -23.49
C PRO A 68 8.50 -11.23 -24.16
N HIS A 69 8.47 -11.15 -25.50
CA HIS A 69 7.41 -10.52 -26.27
C HIS A 69 6.15 -11.38 -26.46
N LYS A 70 6.14 -12.63 -26.01
CA LYS A 70 4.97 -13.54 -26.08
C LYS A 70 4.40 -13.85 -24.69
N ARG A 71 4.50 -12.96 -23.71
CA ARG A 71 3.78 -13.15 -22.45
C ARG A 71 2.29 -13.13 -22.71
N SER A 72 1.68 -14.14 -22.20
CA SER A 72 0.29 -14.53 -22.33
C SER A 72 -0.66 -13.32 -22.22
N LYS A 73 -1.28 -12.97 -23.34
CA LYS A 73 -2.49 -12.14 -23.42
C LYS A 73 -3.71 -12.84 -22.78
N MET A 74 -3.48 -13.99 -22.16
CA MET A 74 -4.52 -14.88 -21.65
C MET A 74 -4.58 -14.79 -20.14
N LEU A 75 -5.63 -14.16 -19.62
CA LEU A 75 -5.99 -14.23 -18.20
C LEU A 75 -6.59 -15.61 -17.90
N ARG A 76 -5.97 -16.39 -17.03
CA ARG A 76 -6.54 -17.62 -16.48
C ARG A 76 -7.52 -17.26 -15.37
N LEU A 77 -8.78 -17.62 -15.60
CA LEU A 77 -9.83 -17.40 -14.62
C LEU A 77 -9.72 -18.43 -13.50
N ARG A 78 -9.81 -17.99 -12.27
CA ARG A 78 -9.72 -18.84 -11.07
C ARG A 78 -11.12 -19.30 -10.71
N ARG A 79 -11.31 -20.61 -10.52
CA ARG A 79 -12.52 -21.18 -9.94
C ARG A 79 -12.26 -21.43 -8.46
N ARG A 80 -12.98 -20.74 -7.60
CA ARG A 80 -12.96 -21.02 -6.15
C ARG A 80 -13.89 -22.20 -5.86
N PRO A 81 -13.49 -23.17 -4.99
CA PRO A 81 -14.45 -24.11 -4.46
C PRO A 81 -15.53 -23.36 -3.69
N MET A 82 -16.80 -23.71 -3.89
CA MET A 82 -17.93 -23.13 -3.15
C MET A 82 -17.74 -23.45 -1.65
N ASN A 83 -17.17 -22.55 -0.90
CA ASN A 83 -17.26 -22.55 0.55
C ASN A 83 -18.40 -21.63 0.95
N ASN A 84 -19.40 -22.22 1.57
CA ASN A 84 -20.52 -21.51 2.19
C ASN A 84 -19.97 -20.66 3.34
N GLY A 85 -19.88 -19.38 3.19
CA GLY A 85 -19.66 -18.46 4.29
C GLY A 85 -18.81 -17.24 3.98
N ASN A 86 -19.47 -16.11 3.98
CA ASN A 86 -18.96 -14.74 4.07
C ASN A 86 -17.97 -14.22 3.02
N GLU A 87 -18.43 -13.42 2.29
CA GLU A 87 -18.32 -12.54 1.16
C GLU A 87 -16.96 -11.86 0.92
N PRO A 88 -16.35 -12.05 -0.28
CA PRO A 88 -15.25 -11.21 -0.77
C PRO A 88 -15.71 -9.85 -1.35
N LYS A 89 -17.03 -9.55 -1.33
CA LYS A 89 -17.59 -8.39 -2.05
C LYS A 89 -17.11 -7.04 -1.54
N THR A 90 -16.89 -6.91 -0.23
CA THR A 90 -16.53 -5.66 0.43
C THR A 90 -15.06 -5.27 0.22
N HIS A 91 -14.18 -6.23 0.14
CA HIS A 91 -12.73 -5.99 0.28
C HIS A 91 -12.07 -5.23 -0.87
N ALA A 92 -12.41 -5.55 -2.12
CA ALA A 92 -11.87 -4.81 -3.27
C ALA A 92 -12.45 -3.39 -3.34
N MET A 93 -13.72 -3.23 -2.95
CA MET A 93 -14.39 -1.93 -2.87
C MET A 93 -13.78 -1.07 -1.77
N ASP A 94 -13.58 -1.63 -0.58
CA ASP A 94 -12.98 -0.93 0.56
C ASP A 94 -11.55 -0.46 0.24
N SER A 95 -10.73 -1.31 -0.38
CA SER A 95 -9.40 -0.93 -0.85
C SER A 95 -9.45 0.19 -1.90
N ALA A 96 -10.35 0.10 -2.87
CA ALA A 96 -10.51 1.11 -3.91
C ALA A 96 -11.02 2.45 -3.36
N ILE A 97 -11.98 2.43 -2.43
CA ILE A 97 -12.49 3.64 -1.75
C ILE A 97 -11.36 4.30 -0.97
N ARG A 98 -10.62 3.54 -0.18
CA ARG A 98 -9.48 4.04 0.59
C ARG A 98 -8.43 4.66 -0.30
N ASP A 99 -8.04 3.98 -1.39
CA ASP A 99 -7.06 4.51 -2.35
C ASP A 99 -7.55 5.82 -2.98
N LEU A 100 -8.84 5.96 -3.31
CA LEU A 100 -9.41 7.21 -3.84
C LEU A 100 -9.32 8.36 -2.83
N VAL A 101 -9.66 8.10 -1.57
CA VAL A 101 -9.55 9.11 -0.49
C VAL A 101 -8.07 9.45 -0.25
N ARG A 102 -7.17 8.45 -0.28
CA ARG A 102 -5.72 8.63 -0.18
C ARG A 102 -5.21 9.64 -1.20
N ILE A 103 -5.62 9.55 -2.46
CA ILE A 103 -5.17 10.44 -3.53
C ILE A 103 -5.68 11.88 -3.34
N GLN A 104 -6.92 12.08 -2.87
CA GLN A 104 -7.45 13.42 -2.61
C GLN A 104 -6.64 14.15 -1.54
N THR A 105 -6.18 13.44 -0.51
CA THR A 105 -5.41 14.02 0.58
C THR A 105 -3.94 14.25 0.21
N LEU A 106 -3.36 13.40 -0.65
CA LEU A 106 -2.03 13.63 -1.22
C LEU A 106 -1.96 15.00 -1.92
N HIS A 107 -2.96 15.31 -2.73
CA HIS A 107 -3.06 16.60 -3.37
C HIS A 107 -3.07 17.76 -2.36
N ARG A 108 -3.87 17.65 -1.29
CA ARG A 108 -3.95 18.66 -0.23
C ARG A 108 -2.60 18.85 0.46
N LYS A 109 -1.92 17.78 0.89
CA LYS A 109 -0.61 17.86 1.58
C LYS A 109 0.46 18.54 0.75
N VAL A 110 0.56 18.20 -0.53
CA VAL A 110 1.55 18.81 -1.42
C VAL A 110 1.26 20.31 -1.61
N THR A 111 -0.01 20.69 -1.69
CA THR A 111 -0.42 22.10 -1.79
C THR A 111 -0.09 22.88 -0.52
N GLU A 112 -0.44 22.35 0.66
CA GLU A 112 -0.18 22.98 1.96
C GLU A 112 1.32 23.13 2.24
N LYS A 113 2.14 22.12 1.87
CA LYS A 113 3.61 22.18 2.04
C LYS A 113 4.24 23.31 1.20
N LYS A 114 3.77 23.55 -0.01
CA LYS A 114 4.26 24.67 -0.84
C LYS A 114 3.85 26.05 -0.31
N GLU A 115 2.63 26.19 0.20
CA GLU A 115 2.19 27.42 0.85
C GLU A 115 2.99 27.70 2.13
N GLY A 116 3.34 26.64 2.91
CA GLY A 116 4.20 26.74 4.10
C GLY A 116 5.67 27.05 3.81
N ILE A 117 6.24 26.55 2.72
CA ILE A 117 7.64 26.81 2.33
C ILE A 117 7.89 28.27 1.98
N ALA A 118 6.88 29.01 1.50
CA ALA A 118 6.99 30.45 1.27
C ALA A 118 7.28 31.26 2.56
N ILE A 119 7.11 30.67 3.74
CA ILE A 119 7.30 31.31 5.06
C ILE A 119 8.61 30.88 5.75
N GLN A 120 9.23 29.75 5.37
CA GLN A 120 10.42 29.20 6.06
C GLN A 120 11.57 28.84 5.12
N GLN A 121 12.22 29.85 4.53
CA GLN A 121 13.58 29.69 4.03
C GLN A 121 14.59 30.02 5.14
N GLN A 122 14.76 29.17 6.14
CA GLN A 122 15.92 29.19 7.01
C GLN A 122 16.23 27.80 7.59
N SER A 123 17.42 27.30 7.22
CA SER A 123 18.22 26.23 7.83
C SER A 123 17.64 24.80 7.86
N ASN A 124 18.25 23.96 7.04
CA ASN A 124 18.05 22.50 7.01
C ASN A 124 18.90 21.81 8.10
N PRO A 125 18.35 21.36 9.24
CA PRO A 125 19.12 20.67 10.29
C PRO A 125 19.42 19.21 9.96
N SER A 126 18.81 18.65 8.94
CA SER A 126 18.86 17.21 8.65
C SER A 126 20.22 16.69 8.14
N LYS A 127 21.08 17.54 7.57
CA LYS A 127 22.40 17.12 7.09
C LYS A 127 23.45 16.92 8.21
N ALA A 128 23.30 17.55 9.37
CA ALA A 128 24.27 17.49 10.46
C ALA A 128 24.10 16.25 11.35
N PHE A 129 22.88 15.70 11.44
CA PHE A 129 22.58 14.56 12.31
C PHE A 129 22.99 13.22 11.72
N VAL A 130 22.81 13.03 10.40
CA VAL A 130 23.26 11.82 9.70
C VAL A 130 24.79 11.64 9.80
N ALA A 131 25.54 12.73 9.81
CA ALA A 131 26.99 12.70 9.91
C ALA A 131 27.53 12.27 11.30
N SER A 132 26.73 12.38 12.37
CA SER A 132 27.16 12.02 13.73
C SER A 132 27.03 10.53 14.05
N LEU A 133 26.23 9.78 13.27
CA LEU A 133 26.06 8.32 13.39
C LEU A 133 27.15 7.52 12.67
N GLU A 134 27.94 8.17 11.80
CA GLU A 134 28.94 7.49 10.97
C GLU A 134 30.22 7.06 11.71
N SER A 135 30.39 7.44 12.98
CA SER A 135 31.70 7.30 13.68
C SER A 135 31.93 5.99 14.43
N THR A 136 31.00 5.01 14.39
CA THR A 136 31.15 3.73 15.15
C THR A 136 30.87 2.46 14.38
N ILE A 137 30.95 2.48 13.04
CA ILE A 137 30.56 1.32 12.21
C ILE A 137 31.80 0.74 11.51
N ASP A 138 32.50 -0.14 12.20
CA ASP A 138 33.28 -1.20 11.59
C ASP A 138 32.47 -2.51 11.67
N GLU A 139 32.25 -3.15 10.50
CA GLU A 139 31.71 -4.51 10.31
C GLU A 139 30.21 -4.77 10.57
N LEU A 140 29.31 -4.10 9.85
CA LEU A 140 27.95 -4.63 9.63
C LEU A 140 27.60 -4.67 8.13
N SER A 141 28.44 -5.33 7.32
CA SER A 141 28.10 -5.68 5.92
C SER A 141 27.14 -6.88 5.92
N GLY A 142 25.85 -6.63 5.84
CA GLY A 142 24.83 -7.68 5.72
C GLY A 142 23.49 -7.10 5.32
N SER A 143 22.64 -7.94 4.72
CA SER A 143 21.25 -7.58 4.48
C SER A 143 20.35 -8.00 5.65
N ILE A 144 19.30 -7.22 5.94
CA ILE A 144 18.15 -7.68 6.72
C ILE A 144 17.11 -8.22 5.76
N VAL A 145 16.57 -9.37 6.08
CA VAL A 145 15.46 -9.97 5.33
C VAL A 145 14.25 -10.09 6.25
N ALA A 146 13.11 -9.62 5.79
CA ALA A 146 11.83 -9.69 6.47
C ALA A 146 10.81 -10.49 5.67
N THR A 147 9.81 -11.02 6.36
CA THR A 147 8.69 -11.74 5.74
C THR A 147 7.57 -10.77 5.41
N LEU A 148 7.09 -10.79 4.16
CA LEU A 148 5.89 -10.11 3.69
C LEU A 148 4.75 -11.11 3.51
N LYS A 149 3.52 -10.71 3.89
CA LYS A 149 2.29 -11.47 3.72
C LYS A 149 1.23 -10.61 3.04
N SER A 150 0.44 -11.21 2.15
CA SER A 150 -0.73 -10.55 1.56
C SER A 150 -1.83 -10.36 2.61
N GLY A 151 -2.47 -9.20 2.60
CA GLY A 151 -3.62 -8.87 3.44
C GLY A 151 -4.95 -9.44 2.93
N ALA A 152 -4.96 -10.20 1.85
CA ALA A 152 -6.19 -10.74 1.26
C ALA A 152 -7.03 -11.59 2.23
N SER A 153 -6.40 -12.28 3.19
CA SER A 153 -7.10 -13.01 4.26
C SER A 153 -7.79 -12.11 5.28
N LEU A 154 -7.36 -10.85 5.37
CA LEU A 154 -7.92 -9.81 6.22
C LEU A 154 -8.86 -8.90 5.45
N GLY A 155 -9.06 -9.19 4.16
CA GLY A 155 -9.93 -8.44 3.30
C GLY A 155 -9.35 -7.14 2.78
N THR A 156 -8.06 -7.03 2.68
CA THR A 156 -7.40 -5.84 2.16
C THR A 156 -6.42 -6.17 1.03
N GLY A 157 -6.18 -5.19 0.15
CA GLY A 157 -5.17 -5.27 -0.90
C GLY A 157 -3.76 -4.90 -0.44
N GLU A 158 -3.56 -4.61 0.84
CA GLU A 158 -2.26 -4.26 1.41
C GLU A 158 -1.40 -5.48 1.68
N TYR A 159 -0.11 -5.21 1.91
CA TYR A 159 0.85 -6.21 2.36
C TYR A 159 1.32 -5.88 3.77
N PHE A 160 1.55 -6.92 4.56
CA PHE A 160 1.95 -6.81 5.95
C PHE A 160 3.36 -7.35 6.13
N ILE A 161 4.12 -6.65 6.97
CA ILE A 161 5.41 -7.12 7.45
C ILE A 161 5.27 -7.69 8.86
N ASP A 162 5.95 -8.80 9.10
CA ASP A 162 6.01 -9.50 10.37
C ASP A 162 7.19 -8.96 11.19
N MET A 163 6.89 -8.26 12.31
CA MET A 163 7.89 -7.61 13.13
C MET A 163 7.66 -7.83 14.62
N PHE A 164 8.74 -7.60 15.40
CA PHE A 164 8.68 -7.56 16.85
C PHE A 164 9.19 -6.21 17.36
N VAL A 165 8.54 -5.67 18.38
CA VAL A 165 8.83 -4.36 18.96
C VAL A 165 9.06 -4.49 20.45
N GLY A 166 10.09 -3.81 20.96
CA GLY A 166 10.40 -3.73 22.38
C GLY A 166 11.32 -4.81 22.95
N THR A 167 11.53 -4.74 24.25
CA THR A 167 12.29 -5.69 25.06
C THR A 167 11.53 -5.97 26.37
N PRO A 168 10.94 -7.17 26.56
CA PRO A 168 10.95 -8.31 25.62
C PRO A 168 10.17 -8.03 24.34
N PRO A 169 10.50 -8.71 23.23
CA PRO A 169 9.90 -8.44 21.92
C PRO A 169 8.42 -8.82 21.89
N LYS A 170 7.59 -7.90 21.40
CA LYS A 170 6.16 -8.09 21.13
C LYS A 170 5.93 -8.19 19.64
N HIS A 171 5.25 -9.24 19.20
CA HIS A 171 4.87 -9.44 17.81
C HIS A 171 3.83 -8.43 17.37
N VAL A 172 4.04 -7.82 16.20
CA VAL A 172 3.14 -6.86 15.56
C VAL A 172 3.11 -7.08 14.04
N TRP A 173 1.97 -6.83 13.44
CA TRP A 173 1.79 -6.80 12.00
C TRP A 173 1.64 -5.36 11.56
N LEU A 174 2.53 -4.90 10.68
CA LEU A 174 2.55 -3.53 10.18
C LEU A 174 2.26 -3.52 8.69
N ILE A 175 1.49 -2.54 8.23
CA ILE A 175 1.29 -2.30 6.81
C ILE A 175 2.63 -1.89 6.19
N PHE A 176 2.99 -2.48 5.07
CA PHE A 176 4.17 -2.19 4.28
C PHE A 176 3.88 -1.05 3.29
N ASP A 177 4.44 0.14 3.53
CA ASP A 177 4.05 1.35 2.81
C ASP A 177 5.25 2.18 2.31
N THR A 178 5.50 2.17 1.00
CA THR A 178 6.52 3.02 0.38
C THR A 178 6.05 4.45 0.08
N GLY A 179 4.78 4.74 0.32
CA GLY A 179 4.17 6.05 0.13
C GLY A 179 4.09 6.90 1.40
N SER A 180 4.74 6.50 2.50
CA SER A 180 4.84 7.31 3.72
C SER A 180 6.17 7.11 4.44
N ASP A 181 6.50 8.03 5.35
CA ASP A 181 7.79 7.98 6.07
C ASP A 181 7.65 7.44 7.49
N LEU A 182 6.70 7.95 8.27
CA LEU A 182 6.63 7.63 9.69
C LEU A 182 6.19 6.17 9.92
N SER A 183 7.01 5.42 10.66
CA SER A 183 6.57 4.15 11.23
C SER A 183 5.90 4.40 12.58
N TRP A 184 4.77 3.72 12.86
CA TRP A 184 4.05 3.87 14.11
C TRP A 184 3.27 2.60 14.49
N ILE A 185 2.94 2.48 15.77
CA ILE A 185 2.10 1.39 16.32
C ILE A 185 1.10 1.96 17.32
N GLN A 186 -0.04 1.27 17.49
CA GLN A 186 -1.00 1.59 18.54
C GLN A 186 -0.45 1.24 19.92
N CYS A 187 -0.43 2.22 20.83
CA CYS A 187 0.15 2.11 22.15
C CYS A 187 -0.89 2.19 23.27
N ASP A 188 -0.63 1.49 24.37
CA ASP A 188 -1.37 1.61 25.64
C ASP A 188 -0.79 2.77 26.49
N PRO A 189 -1.61 3.71 27.01
CA PRO A 189 -3.06 3.78 26.90
C PRO A 189 -3.52 4.24 25.52
N CYS A 190 -4.56 3.61 24.96
CA CYS A 190 -5.20 4.09 23.75
C CYS A 190 -6.53 4.75 24.08
N TYR A 191 -6.75 5.95 23.57
CA TYR A 191 -7.95 6.75 23.89
C TYR A 191 -8.99 6.69 22.78
N ASP A 192 -8.54 6.56 21.53
CA ASP A 192 -9.39 6.39 20.35
C ASP A 192 -8.60 5.56 19.33
N CYS A 193 -8.91 4.28 19.21
CA CYS A 193 -8.14 3.31 18.47
C CYS A 193 -9.05 2.36 17.70
N PHE A 194 -8.56 1.91 16.55
CA PHE A 194 -9.21 0.88 15.76
C PHE A 194 -8.87 -0.53 16.28
N GLU A 195 -9.67 -1.50 15.91
CA GLU A 195 -9.43 -2.91 16.24
C GLU A 195 -8.20 -3.45 15.48
N GLN A 196 -7.29 -4.10 16.21
CA GLN A 196 -6.08 -4.72 15.67
C GLN A 196 -5.97 -6.19 16.05
N ASN A 197 -5.21 -6.95 15.26
CA ASN A 197 -4.87 -8.34 15.59
C ASN A 197 -3.75 -8.36 16.66
N GLY A 198 -4.13 -8.76 17.88
CA GLY A 198 -3.22 -8.82 19.02
C GLY A 198 -3.37 -7.63 19.99
N PRO A 199 -2.60 -7.67 21.10
CA PRO A 199 -2.69 -6.63 22.12
C PRO A 199 -2.01 -5.33 21.69
N LEU A 200 -2.50 -4.20 22.22
CA LEU A 200 -1.82 -2.92 22.12
C LEU A 200 -0.38 -3.02 22.67
N TYR A 201 0.51 -2.27 22.08
CA TYR A 201 1.88 -2.17 22.59
C TYR A 201 1.90 -1.33 23.87
N ASN A 202 2.49 -1.88 24.96
CA ASN A 202 2.62 -1.14 26.21
C ASN A 202 4.09 -0.71 26.42
N PRO A 203 4.42 0.58 26.24
CA PRO A 203 5.77 1.08 26.36
C PRO A 203 6.36 0.90 27.76
N LYS A 204 5.52 0.87 28.82
CA LYS A 204 5.97 0.64 30.21
C LYS A 204 6.54 -0.76 30.44
N ASN A 205 6.19 -1.70 29.58
CA ASN A 205 6.65 -3.09 29.65
C ASN A 205 7.91 -3.35 28.81
N SER A 206 8.48 -2.30 28.18
CA SER A 206 9.69 -2.42 27.37
C SER A 206 10.87 -1.70 28.01
N SER A 207 11.95 -2.43 28.25
CA SER A 207 13.20 -1.83 28.78
C SER A 207 14.00 -1.07 27.73
N SER A 208 13.69 -1.19 26.45
CA SER A 208 14.34 -0.46 25.35
C SER A 208 13.56 0.78 24.89
N TYR A 209 12.33 0.98 25.36
CA TYR A 209 11.55 2.17 25.04
C TYR A 209 12.15 3.43 25.67
N ARG A 210 12.26 4.49 24.87
CA ARG A 210 12.73 5.79 25.31
C ARG A 210 11.90 6.91 24.71
N ASN A 211 11.34 7.77 25.56
CA ASN A 211 10.69 8.99 25.10
C ASN A 211 11.72 9.94 24.47
N ILE A 212 11.33 10.58 23.39
CA ILE A 212 12.01 11.77 22.86
C ILE A 212 11.42 12.98 23.59
N SER A 213 12.29 13.84 24.14
CA SER A 213 11.84 15.09 24.75
C SER A 213 11.36 16.08 23.67
N CYS A 214 10.37 16.90 23.99
CA CYS A 214 9.91 17.96 23.07
C CYS A 214 10.98 19.02 22.78
N HIS A 215 12.06 19.10 23.60
CA HIS A 215 13.24 19.95 23.37
C HIS A 215 14.35 19.25 22.57
N ASP A 216 14.21 17.95 22.32
CA ASP A 216 15.18 17.19 21.53
C ASP A 216 15.11 17.63 20.06
N PRO A 217 16.25 17.82 19.37
CA PRO A 217 16.27 18.12 17.95
C PRO A 217 15.51 17.12 17.08
N LEU A 218 15.43 15.84 17.49
CA LEU A 218 14.63 14.81 16.79
C LEU A 218 13.14 15.15 16.76
N CYS A 219 12.64 15.91 17.76
CA CYS A 219 11.24 16.31 17.79
C CYS A 219 10.86 17.28 16.66
N GLN A 220 11.84 17.93 16.03
CA GLN A 220 11.60 18.79 14.87
C GLN A 220 11.32 18.01 13.57
N LEU A 221 11.55 16.70 13.58
CA LEU A 221 11.32 15.83 12.41
C LEU A 221 9.84 15.46 12.24
N VAL A 222 9.02 15.61 13.27
CA VAL A 222 7.59 15.31 13.23
C VAL A 222 6.74 16.56 13.26
N SER A 223 5.57 16.49 12.63
CA SER A 223 4.57 17.55 12.76
C SER A 223 3.91 17.49 14.13
N SER A 224 3.76 18.63 14.78
CA SER A 224 3.00 18.72 16.02
C SER A 224 1.50 18.74 15.75
N PRO A 225 0.68 18.20 16.69
CA PRO A 225 -0.78 18.37 16.62
C PRO A 225 -1.17 19.85 16.60
N ASP A 226 -2.25 20.18 15.90
CA ASP A 226 -2.86 21.52 15.93
C ASP A 226 -3.96 21.57 17.03
N PRO A 227 -3.99 22.59 17.90
CA PRO A 227 -3.04 23.71 17.98
C PRO A 227 -1.70 23.27 18.62
N LEU A 228 -0.62 23.85 18.13
CA LEU A 228 0.74 23.65 18.65
C LEU A 228 0.75 23.77 20.18
N GLN A 229 1.10 22.69 20.85
CA GLN A 229 1.30 22.68 22.29
C GLN A 229 2.76 23.05 22.57
N PRO A 230 3.03 24.27 23.12
CA PRO A 230 4.40 24.61 23.43
C PRO A 230 4.96 23.67 24.50
N CYS A 231 6.23 23.33 24.38
CA CYS A 231 6.96 22.60 25.42
C CYS A 231 6.95 23.42 26.72
N LYS A 232 6.18 22.98 27.71
CA LYS A 232 5.98 23.71 28.97
C LYS A 232 6.88 23.25 30.10
N VAL A 233 7.33 22.01 30.02
CA VAL A 233 8.16 21.38 31.07
C VAL A 233 9.30 20.60 30.44
N GLU A 234 10.43 20.52 31.15
CA GLU A 234 11.68 19.94 30.68
C GLU A 234 11.56 18.46 30.25
N ASN A 235 10.67 17.69 30.90
CA ASN A 235 10.47 16.27 30.64
C ASN A 235 9.21 15.97 29.79
N GLN A 236 8.67 16.97 29.14
CA GLN A 236 7.52 16.76 28.26
C GLN A 236 7.93 15.92 27.06
N THR A 237 7.14 14.88 26.75
CA THR A 237 7.32 14.05 25.55
C THR A 237 7.10 14.86 24.28
N CYS A 238 7.70 14.44 23.18
CA CYS A 238 7.47 15.01 21.85
C CYS A 238 6.16 14.51 21.30
N PRO A 239 5.11 15.34 21.17
CA PRO A 239 3.87 14.92 20.54
C PRO A 239 4.05 14.91 19.03
N TYR A 240 3.44 13.93 18.36
CA TYR A 240 3.38 13.89 16.91
C TYR A 240 1.93 13.81 16.40
N PHE A 241 1.73 14.30 15.19
CA PHE A 241 0.54 14.11 14.38
C PHE A 241 0.95 13.71 12.97
N TYR A 242 0.35 12.64 12.45
CA TYR A 242 0.58 12.20 11.08
C TYR A 242 -0.77 11.86 10.44
N GLU A 243 -1.08 12.49 9.32
CA GLU A 243 -2.29 12.24 8.55
C GLU A 243 -1.92 11.59 7.23
N TYR A 244 -2.61 10.50 6.93
CA TYR A 244 -2.45 9.79 5.66
C TYR A 244 -3.35 10.39 4.58
N ALA A 245 -3.04 10.01 3.36
CA ALA A 245 -3.74 10.50 2.20
C ALA A 245 -5.20 10.03 2.09
N ASP A 246 -5.63 9.05 2.88
CA ASP A 246 -7.01 8.55 2.98
C ASP A 246 -7.80 9.22 4.12
N GLY A 247 -7.23 10.24 4.78
CA GLY A 247 -7.83 10.89 5.95
C GLY A 247 -7.63 10.11 7.25
N SER A 248 -7.07 8.90 7.20
CA SER A 248 -6.65 8.20 8.41
C SER A 248 -5.48 8.96 9.06
N ASN A 249 -5.42 8.88 10.37
CA ASN A 249 -4.40 9.62 11.11
C ASN A 249 -3.97 8.90 12.38
N THR A 250 -2.80 9.29 12.86
CA THR A 250 -2.25 8.82 14.12
C THR A 250 -1.65 9.99 14.89
N THR A 251 -1.89 10.00 16.20
CA THR A 251 -1.40 11.02 17.13
C THR A 251 -0.93 10.35 18.40
N GLY A 252 0.18 10.80 18.96
CA GLY A 252 0.73 10.22 20.17
C GLY A 252 2.09 10.79 20.53
N ASP A 253 2.93 9.95 21.11
CA ASP A 253 4.29 10.29 21.53
C ASP A 253 5.31 9.80 20.50
N PHE A 254 6.20 10.69 20.06
CA PHE A 254 7.34 10.32 19.23
C PHE A 254 8.46 9.78 20.14
N ALA A 255 8.95 8.60 19.82
CA ALA A 255 9.83 7.85 20.71
C ALA A 255 10.88 7.03 19.95
N LEU A 256 11.78 6.42 20.70
CA LEU A 256 12.77 5.47 20.23
C LEU A 256 12.47 4.08 20.79
N GLU A 257 12.60 3.06 19.93
CA GLU A 257 12.41 1.68 20.36
C GLU A 257 13.28 0.71 19.55
N LYS A 258 13.40 -0.51 20.06
CA LYS A 258 14.02 -1.62 19.36
C LYS A 258 12.99 -2.37 18.52
N PHE A 259 13.23 -2.41 17.22
CA PHE A 259 12.48 -3.21 16.26
C PHE A 259 13.28 -4.46 15.90
N THR A 260 12.62 -5.59 15.82
CA THR A 260 13.25 -6.85 15.43
C THR A 260 12.50 -7.40 14.23
N VAL A 261 13.24 -7.53 13.14
CA VAL A 261 12.70 -8.06 11.89
C VAL A 261 12.75 -9.59 11.95
N ASN A 262 11.64 -10.23 11.58
CA ASN A 262 11.52 -11.68 11.52
C ASN A 262 11.58 -12.18 10.08
N LEU A 263 12.49 -13.11 9.83
CA LEU A 263 12.52 -13.91 8.61
C LEU A 263 12.12 -15.33 8.93
N THR A 264 11.01 -15.78 8.37
CA THR A 264 10.60 -17.18 8.39
C THR A 264 11.04 -17.86 7.08
N TRP A 265 11.94 -18.83 7.18
CA TRP A 265 12.37 -19.61 6.03
C TRP A 265 11.28 -20.60 5.59
N PRO A 266 11.28 -21.07 4.31
CA PRO A 266 10.34 -22.09 3.84
C PRO A 266 10.35 -23.39 4.64
N ASN A 267 11.44 -23.69 5.36
CA ASN A 267 11.56 -24.84 6.25
C ASN A 267 11.06 -24.58 7.68
N GLY A 268 10.40 -23.44 7.93
CA GLY A 268 9.87 -23.02 9.23
C GLY A 268 10.90 -22.52 10.23
N LYS A 269 12.17 -22.36 9.85
CA LYS A 269 13.18 -21.75 10.71
C LYS A 269 13.01 -20.23 10.71
N GLU A 270 13.08 -19.65 11.88
CA GLU A 270 13.01 -18.21 12.09
C GLU A 270 14.41 -17.62 12.38
N LYS A 271 14.64 -16.41 11.88
CA LYS A 271 15.82 -15.63 12.18
C LYS A 271 15.42 -14.20 12.56
N PHE A 272 15.85 -13.76 13.72
CA PHE A 272 15.55 -12.45 14.26
C PHE A 272 16.75 -11.51 14.12
N LYS A 273 16.51 -10.31 13.60
CA LYS A 273 17.51 -9.25 13.47
C LYS A 273 17.01 -7.99 14.18
N PRO A 274 17.61 -7.61 15.33
CA PRO A 274 17.24 -6.40 16.03
C PRO A 274 17.86 -5.16 15.37
N VAL A 275 17.08 -4.08 15.35
CA VAL A 275 17.49 -2.71 15.03
C VAL A 275 17.15 -1.87 16.25
N VAL A 276 18.14 -1.21 16.82
CA VAL A 276 17.99 -0.39 18.04
C VAL A 276 17.77 1.07 17.67
N ASP A 277 17.13 1.79 18.59
CA ASP A 277 16.93 3.23 18.49
C ASP A 277 16.17 3.68 17.24
N VAL A 278 15.19 2.88 16.82
CA VAL A 278 14.29 3.24 15.73
C VAL A 278 13.35 4.34 16.20
N MET A 279 13.34 5.47 15.51
CA MET A 279 12.37 6.55 15.68
C MET A 279 11.00 6.08 15.18
N PHE A 280 9.97 6.20 16.03
CA PHE A 280 8.62 5.77 15.67
C PHE A 280 7.56 6.56 16.44
N GLY A 281 6.32 6.50 15.95
CA GLY A 281 5.15 7.04 16.62
C GLY A 281 4.49 5.99 17.53
N CYS A 282 4.34 6.30 18.81
CA CYS A 282 3.54 5.53 19.77
C CYS A 282 2.14 6.15 19.80
N GLY A 283 1.20 5.60 19.00
CA GLY A 283 -0.09 6.21 18.72
C GLY A 283 -1.12 5.95 19.83
N HIS A 284 -1.72 7.00 20.35
CA HIS A 284 -2.75 6.98 21.39
C HIS A 284 -4.13 7.39 20.89
N TRP A 285 -4.20 8.06 19.74
CA TRP A 285 -5.42 8.40 18.98
C TRP A 285 -5.16 8.05 17.52
N ASN A 286 -5.84 7.00 17.03
CA ASN A 286 -5.58 6.44 15.71
C ASN A 286 -6.90 6.19 15.01
N LYS A 287 -7.14 6.86 13.89
CA LYS A 287 -8.37 6.76 13.09
C LYS A 287 -8.07 6.29 11.68
N GLY A 288 -8.90 5.40 11.18
CA GLY A 288 -8.81 4.92 9.80
C GLY A 288 -9.01 3.42 9.67
N PHE A 289 -8.87 2.93 8.44
CA PHE A 289 -9.06 1.53 8.09
C PHE A 289 -7.69 0.85 7.94
N PHE A 290 -7.24 0.15 8.98
CA PHE A 290 -5.94 -0.52 9.01
C PHE A 290 -6.06 -2.06 9.07
N HIS A 291 -7.26 -2.60 8.84
CA HIS A 291 -7.56 -4.03 8.60
C HIS A 291 -6.86 -5.00 9.57
N GLY A 292 -6.83 -4.66 10.85
CA GLY A 292 -6.22 -5.50 11.89
C GLY A 292 -4.70 -5.36 12.03
N ALA A 293 -4.04 -4.47 11.26
CA ALA A 293 -2.66 -4.09 11.53
C ALA A 293 -2.52 -3.41 12.89
N ALA A 294 -1.36 -3.53 13.51
CA ALA A 294 -1.05 -2.79 14.72
C ALA A 294 -0.59 -1.34 14.43
N GLY A 295 -0.32 -1.03 13.18
CA GLY A 295 0.19 0.23 12.68
C GLY A 295 0.81 0.07 11.29
N LEU A 296 1.79 0.91 10.98
CA LEU A 296 2.37 1.01 9.64
C LEU A 296 3.89 1.13 9.71
N LEU A 297 4.58 0.53 8.75
CA LEU A 297 6.01 0.67 8.51
C LEU A 297 6.22 1.57 7.29
N GLY A 298 6.61 2.83 7.52
CA GLY A 298 6.90 3.78 6.46
C GLY A 298 8.26 3.53 5.81
N LEU A 299 8.27 3.46 4.48
CA LEU A 299 9.46 3.17 3.67
C LEU A 299 9.67 4.21 2.57
N GLY A 300 9.14 5.41 2.75
CA GLY A 300 9.38 6.54 1.88
C GLY A 300 10.84 7.00 1.88
N ARG A 301 11.12 8.12 1.24
CA ARG A 301 12.47 8.67 1.09
C ARG A 301 12.87 9.62 2.23
N GLY A 302 11.91 10.08 3.02
CA GLY A 302 12.15 11.02 4.11
C GLY A 302 12.93 10.42 5.28
N PRO A 303 13.48 11.27 6.17
CA PRO A 303 14.39 10.84 7.24
C PRO A 303 13.74 9.97 8.31
N LEU A 304 12.42 10.03 8.46
CA LEU A 304 11.65 9.23 9.42
C LEU A 304 11.34 7.82 8.93
N SER A 305 11.55 7.54 7.64
CA SER A 305 11.23 6.21 7.11
C SER A 305 12.17 5.16 7.71
N PHE A 306 11.63 3.97 7.94
CA PHE A 306 12.41 2.86 8.47
C PHE A 306 13.62 2.55 7.59
N PHE A 307 13.46 2.63 6.27
CA PHE A 307 14.56 2.46 5.33
C PHE A 307 15.65 3.51 5.52
N SER A 308 15.29 4.80 5.61
CA SER A 308 16.28 5.89 5.76
C SER A 308 17.07 5.75 7.07
N GLN A 309 16.41 5.31 8.16
CA GLN A 309 17.06 5.04 9.43
C GLN A 309 18.03 3.86 9.38
N LEU A 310 17.84 2.94 8.41
CA LEU A 310 18.70 1.77 8.23
C LEU A 310 19.87 1.99 7.26
N GLN A 311 19.86 3.08 6.48
CA GLN A 311 20.82 3.29 5.39
C GLN A 311 22.28 3.26 5.84
N SER A 312 22.59 3.81 7.01
CA SER A 312 23.96 3.80 7.56
C SER A 312 24.45 2.40 7.92
N ILE A 313 23.53 1.46 8.21
CA ILE A 313 23.85 0.11 8.66
C ILE A 313 23.83 -0.90 7.52
N TYR A 314 22.80 -0.82 6.66
CA TYR A 314 22.53 -1.83 5.63
C TYR A 314 22.69 -1.32 4.20
N GLY A 315 23.04 -0.05 4.00
CA GLY A 315 23.26 0.55 2.70
C GLY A 315 22.01 1.19 2.11
N HIS A 316 22.15 1.71 0.88
CA HIS A 316 21.19 2.59 0.23
C HIS A 316 20.28 1.84 -0.76
N SER A 317 19.84 0.64 -0.41
CA SER A 317 18.90 -0.11 -1.25
C SER A 317 17.98 -1.00 -0.41
N PHE A 318 16.78 -1.24 -0.94
CA PHE A 318 15.90 -2.30 -0.47
C PHE A 318 15.17 -2.92 -1.65
N SER A 319 14.73 -4.15 -1.50
CA SER A 319 14.01 -4.87 -2.55
C SER A 319 12.90 -5.72 -1.96
N TYR A 320 11.86 -5.97 -2.75
CA TYR A 320 10.78 -6.87 -2.38
C TYR A 320 10.20 -7.60 -3.59
N CYS A 321 9.38 -8.61 -3.28
CA CYS A 321 8.61 -9.35 -4.26
C CYS A 321 7.21 -9.56 -3.67
N LEU A 322 6.18 -8.94 -4.25
CA LEU A 322 4.81 -9.07 -3.76
C LEU A 322 4.15 -10.30 -4.36
N THR A 323 3.65 -11.19 -3.51
CA THR A 323 2.85 -12.33 -3.95
C THR A 323 1.51 -11.84 -4.52
N ASP A 324 0.93 -12.60 -5.43
CA ASP A 324 -0.43 -12.40 -5.89
C ASP A 324 -1.41 -12.34 -4.69
N LEU A 325 -2.30 -11.36 -4.66
CA LEU A 325 -3.31 -11.19 -3.59
C LEU A 325 -4.13 -12.45 -3.33
N PHE A 326 -4.37 -13.23 -4.37
CA PHE A 326 -5.17 -14.45 -4.29
C PHE A 326 -4.33 -15.71 -4.10
N SER A 327 -3.02 -15.58 -3.88
CA SER A 327 -2.17 -16.70 -3.49
C SER A 327 -2.67 -17.33 -2.18
N ASN A 328 -2.28 -18.57 -1.93
CA ASN A 328 -2.61 -19.23 -0.68
C ASN A 328 -2.19 -18.33 0.51
N THR A 329 -3.07 -18.18 1.50
CA THR A 329 -2.84 -17.31 2.68
C THR A 329 -1.59 -17.68 3.49
N SER A 330 -1.07 -18.91 3.32
CA SER A 330 0.20 -19.34 3.90
C SER A 330 1.43 -18.94 3.08
N THR A 331 1.22 -18.42 1.85
CA THR A 331 2.33 -18.00 0.99
C THR A 331 2.89 -16.67 1.46
N THR A 332 4.19 -16.62 1.64
CA THR A 332 4.92 -15.42 2.05
C THR A 332 5.98 -15.07 1.02
N SER A 333 6.40 -13.84 1.01
CA SER A 333 7.54 -13.36 0.22
C SER A 333 8.51 -12.56 1.10
N LYS A 334 9.52 -11.96 0.47
CA LYS A 334 10.61 -11.32 1.20
C LYS A 334 10.67 -9.82 0.90
N LEU A 335 11.01 -9.07 1.94
CA LEU A 335 11.55 -7.71 1.89
C LEU A 335 13.00 -7.78 2.34
N VAL A 336 13.92 -7.23 1.56
CA VAL A 336 15.35 -7.23 1.85
C VAL A 336 15.80 -5.78 1.99
N PHE A 337 16.40 -5.42 3.13
CA PHE A 337 17.13 -4.17 3.29
C PHE A 337 18.62 -4.43 3.09
N GLY A 338 19.26 -3.59 2.28
CA GLY A 338 20.65 -3.73 1.89
C GLY A 338 20.81 -4.18 0.43
N GLU A 339 22.08 -4.32 0.01
CA GLU A 339 22.37 -4.73 -1.35
C GLU A 339 21.98 -6.19 -1.60
N ASP A 340 21.01 -6.39 -2.47
CA ASP A 340 20.69 -7.71 -3.02
C ASP A 340 21.56 -7.94 -4.26
N LYS A 341 22.72 -8.58 -4.05
CA LYS A 341 23.70 -8.85 -5.10
C LYS A 341 23.15 -9.78 -6.19
N GLU A 342 22.21 -10.65 -5.84
CA GLU A 342 21.58 -11.54 -6.80
C GLU A 342 20.71 -10.75 -7.77
N LEU A 343 19.92 -9.79 -7.26
CA LEU A 343 19.09 -8.91 -8.09
C LEU A 343 19.95 -7.93 -8.91
N LEU A 344 20.96 -7.34 -8.30
CA LEU A 344 21.84 -6.36 -9.00
C LEU A 344 22.61 -7.00 -10.17
N ASN A 345 22.91 -8.30 -10.08
CA ASN A 345 23.60 -9.05 -11.14
C ASN A 345 22.62 -9.79 -12.08
N ASN A 346 21.31 -9.65 -11.89
CA ASN A 346 20.32 -10.29 -12.74
C ASN A 346 20.22 -9.56 -14.08
N HIS A 347 20.64 -10.23 -15.15
CA HIS A 347 20.59 -9.68 -16.52
C HIS A 347 19.16 -9.38 -17.04
N ASN A 348 18.13 -9.92 -16.38
CA ASN A 348 16.73 -9.66 -16.71
C ASN A 348 16.14 -8.48 -15.91
N MET A 349 16.94 -7.82 -15.07
CA MET A 349 16.52 -6.64 -14.33
C MET A 349 16.51 -5.43 -15.27
N ASN A 350 15.34 -4.80 -15.42
CA ASN A 350 15.22 -3.52 -16.08
C ASN A 350 15.29 -2.41 -15.03
N PHE A 351 15.75 -1.25 -15.44
CA PHE A 351 15.87 -0.10 -14.55
C PHE A 351 15.25 1.15 -15.18
N THR A 352 14.60 1.96 -14.36
CA THR A 352 14.19 3.33 -14.68
C THR A 352 14.63 4.28 -13.58
N SER A 353 14.95 5.52 -13.94
CA SER A 353 15.49 6.53 -13.04
C SER A 353 14.42 7.12 -12.13
N PHE A 354 14.74 7.33 -10.86
CA PHE A 354 13.95 8.20 -10.00
C PHE A 354 14.21 9.66 -10.31
N LEU A 355 13.17 10.47 -10.31
CA LEU A 355 13.29 11.92 -10.27
C LEU A 355 13.80 12.36 -8.90
N ALA A 356 14.62 13.38 -8.86
CA ALA A 356 15.25 13.84 -7.63
C ALA A 356 15.39 15.36 -7.57
N GLY A 357 15.50 15.90 -6.35
CA GLY A 357 15.80 17.31 -6.10
C GLY A 357 14.61 18.24 -6.29
N GLU A 358 14.86 19.44 -6.84
CA GLU A 358 13.83 20.48 -7.05
C GLU A 358 12.74 20.07 -8.06
N GLU A 359 12.94 18.95 -8.74
CA GLU A 359 11.99 18.36 -9.70
C GLU A 359 10.84 17.57 -9.03
N THR A 360 10.84 17.44 -7.70
CA THR A 360 9.82 16.66 -6.98
C THR A 360 9.07 17.53 -5.98
N PRO A 361 7.72 17.47 -5.96
CA PRO A 361 6.92 18.30 -5.06
C PRO A 361 6.98 17.86 -3.59
N ASP A 362 7.30 16.61 -3.31
CA ASP A 362 7.45 16.06 -1.97
C ASP A 362 8.61 15.07 -1.90
N ASP A 363 9.45 15.18 -0.86
CA ASP A 363 10.63 14.34 -0.69
C ASP A 363 10.32 12.91 -0.21
N THR A 364 9.08 12.65 0.23
CA THR A 364 8.63 11.35 0.72
C THR A 364 8.49 10.32 -0.40
N PHE A 365 8.04 10.73 -1.60
CA PHE A 365 7.64 9.80 -2.65
C PHE A 365 8.76 9.42 -3.60
N TYR A 366 8.64 8.23 -4.19
CA TYR A 366 9.50 7.71 -5.25
C TYR A 366 8.89 8.07 -6.60
N TYR A 367 9.36 9.16 -7.18
CA TYR A 367 8.87 9.68 -8.46
C TYR A 367 9.54 9.03 -9.65
N LEU A 368 8.72 8.70 -10.66
CA LEU A 368 9.11 8.15 -11.96
C LEU A 368 8.64 9.08 -13.07
N GLN A 369 9.27 9.02 -14.24
CA GLN A 369 8.86 9.81 -15.41
C GLN A 369 8.28 8.89 -16.49
N ILE A 370 6.97 8.90 -16.67
CA ILE A 370 6.31 8.23 -17.79
C ILE A 370 6.56 9.04 -19.08
N LYS A 371 6.80 8.33 -20.17
CA LYS A 371 6.82 8.87 -21.53
C LYS A 371 5.51 8.56 -22.24
N SER A 372 5.07 7.30 -22.23
CA SER A 372 3.87 6.86 -22.90
C SER A 372 3.31 5.57 -22.31
N ILE A 373 2.05 5.26 -22.65
CA ILE A 373 1.34 4.04 -22.27
C ILE A 373 1.04 3.22 -23.52
N MET A 374 1.20 1.90 -23.39
CA MET A 374 0.90 0.93 -24.44
C MET A 374 -0.31 0.09 -24.05
N VAL A 375 -1.27 -0.07 -24.97
CA VAL A 375 -2.42 -0.98 -24.82
C VAL A 375 -2.62 -1.78 -26.11
N GLY A 376 -2.56 -3.09 -26.01
CA GLY A 376 -2.77 -3.99 -27.15
C GLY A 376 -1.77 -3.76 -28.28
N GLY A 377 -0.51 -3.48 -27.94
CA GLY A 377 0.60 -3.24 -28.87
C GLY A 377 0.59 -1.86 -29.53
N GLU A 378 -0.31 -0.96 -29.13
CA GLU A 378 -0.38 0.41 -29.65
C GLU A 378 0.03 1.42 -28.58
N GLU A 379 0.85 2.39 -28.96
CA GLU A 379 1.19 3.55 -28.14
C GLU A 379 0.00 4.52 -28.15
N LEU A 380 -0.46 4.91 -26.96
CA LEU A 380 -1.61 5.80 -26.81
C LEU A 380 -1.18 7.27 -26.96
N ASP A 381 -1.99 8.02 -27.70
CA ASP A 381 -1.80 9.47 -27.88
C ASP A 381 -2.30 10.24 -26.63
N ILE A 382 -1.47 10.20 -25.58
CA ILE A 382 -1.70 10.91 -24.31
C ILE A 382 -0.79 12.15 -24.30
N PRO A 383 -1.35 13.36 -24.07
CA PRO A 383 -0.56 14.58 -24.02
C PRO A 383 0.59 14.47 -23.01
N GLU A 384 1.81 14.81 -23.40
CA GLU A 384 3.03 14.67 -22.58
C GLU A 384 2.93 15.42 -21.25
N GLN A 385 2.27 16.59 -21.22
CA GLN A 385 2.04 17.39 -20.02
C GLN A 385 1.23 16.64 -18.93
N THR A 386 0.54 15.57 -19.27
CA THR A 386 -0.21 14.74 -18.31
C THR A 386 0.73 14.08 -17.29
N TRP A 387 1.97 13.86 -17.66
CA TRP A 387 2.99 13.19 -16.83
C TRP A 387 3.83 14.16 -16.00
N HIS A 388 3.71 15.46 -16.29
CA HIS A 388 4.47 16.48 -15.59
C HIS A 388 3.67 16.97 -14.38
N TRP A 389 4.37 17.31 -13.33
CA TRP A 389 3.76 18.03 -12.23
C TRP A 389 3.64 19.54 -12.57
N LEU A 390 2.53 20.13 -12.19
CA LEU A 390 2.24 21.52 -12.52
C LEU A 390 2.95 22.45 -11.53
N SER A 391 3.84 23.30 -12.06
CA SER A 391 4.62 24.27 -11.26
C SER A 391 3.82 25.51 -10.86
N GLU A 392 2.73 25.85 -11.58
CA GLU A 392 1.94 27.04 -11.36
C GLU A 392 0.57 26.69 -10.77
N GLY A 393 0.35 27.08 -9.51
CA GLY A 393 -0.98 27.16 -8.87
C GLY A 393 -1.55 25.88 -8.26
N ALA A 394 -1.15 24.69 -8.69
CA ALA A 394 -1.54 23.41 -8.09
C ALA A 394 -0.31 22.50 -7.99
N ALA A 395 0.20 22.37 -6.79
CA ALA A 395 1.39 21.57 -6.51
C ALA A 395 1.08 20.06 -6.53
N SER A 396 0.45 19.57 -7.59
CA SER A 396 0.10 18.16 -7.68
C SER A 396 0.40 17.63 -9.06
N GLY A 397 0.87 16.39 -9.12
CA GLY A 397 1.16 15.71 -10.35
C GLY A 397 2.40 14.83 -10.26
N GLY A 398 2.81 14.31 -11.41
CA GLY A 398 3.88 13.34 -11.52
C GLY A 398 3.42 11.91 -11.25
N THR A 399 4.33 10.97 -11.46
CA THR A 399 4.07 9.54 -11.26
C THR A 399 4.83 9.03 -10.05
N ILE A 400 4.15 8.41 -9.11
CA ILE A 400 4.76 7.75 -7.96
C ILE A 400 4.52 6.24 -7.99
N ILE A 401 5.46 5.47 -7.43
CA ILE A 401 5.28 4.06 -7.13
C ILE A 401 5.01 3.91 -5.63
N ASP A 402 3.90 3.23 -5.29
CA ASP A 402 3.42 3.16 -3.91
C ASP A 402 2.88 1.76 -3.58
N SER A 403 3.51 1.08 -2.61
CA SER A 403 3.08 -0.24 -2.13
C SER A 403 1.88 -0.16 -1.18
N GLY A 404 1.63 0.99 -0.56
CA GLY A 404 0.50 1.25 0.33
C GLY A 404 -0.80 1.55 -0.42
N SER A 405 -0.75 1.83 -1.73
CA SER A 405 -1.92 1.90 -2.61
C SER A 405 -2.14 0.57 -3.31
N THR A 406 -3.38 0.06 -3.31
CA THR A 406 -3.69 -1.24 -3.94
C THR A 406 -3.82 -1.10 -5.45
N LEU A 407 -4.62 -0.15 -5.91
CA LEU A 407 -4.95 0.05 -7.31
C LEU A 407 -4.03 1.08 -7.97
N THR A 408 -4.05 1.10 -9.28
CA THR A 408 -3.30 2.07 -10.08
C THR A 408 -4.23 3.18 -10.55
N PHE A 409 -3.75 4.42 -10.50
CA PHE A 409 -4.52 5.61 -10.81
C PHE A 409 -3.84 6.46 -11.87
N PHE A 410 -4.64 6.95 -12.81
CA PHE A 410 -4.20 7.91 -13.81
C PHE A 410 -5.10 9.16 -13.80
N PRO A 411 -4.55 10.37 -13.96
CA PRO A 411 -5.34 11.57 -14.14
C PRO A 411 -5.97 11.63 -15.54
N ASP A 412 -7.00 12.46 -15.73
CA ASP A 412 -7.46 12.80 -17.08
C ASP A 412 -6.42 13.72 -17.76
N PRO A 413 -6.23 13.60 -19.10
CA PRO A 413 -7.00 12.76 -20.01
C PRO A 413 -6.49 11.30 -20.10
N ALA A 414 -5.37 10.95 -19.44
CA ALA A 414 -4.75 9.62 -19.56
C ALA A 414 -5.73 8.49 -19.24
N TYR A 415 -6.43 8.57 -18.10
CA TYR A 415 -7.40 7.55 -17.71
C TYR A 415 -8.46 7.30 -18.79
N GLY A 416 -9.06 8.39 -19.32
CA GLY A 416 -10.08 8.28 -20.36
C GLY A 416 -9.56 7.58 -21.61
N ILE A 417 -8.37 7.94 -22.08
CA ILE A 417 -7.72 7.36 -23.26
C ILE A 417 -7.36 5.89 -23.03
N ILE A 418 -6.80 5.53 -21.86
CA ILE A 418 -6.47 4.15 -21.50
C ILE A 418 -7.73 3.29 -21.45
N LYS A 419 -8.77 3.75 -20.77
CA LYS A 419 -10.05 3.06 -20.65
C LYS A 419 -10.67 2.79 -22.03
N GLU A 420 -10.73 3.82 -22.89
CA GLU A 420 -11.26 3.69 -24.26
C GLU A 420 -10.45 2.70 -25.10
N ALA A 421 -9.12 2.69 -24.96
CA ALA A 421 -8.27 1.75 -25.67
C ALA A 421 -8.55 0.30 -25.28
N PHE A 422 -8.76 0.01 -23.98
CA PHE A 422 -9.19 -1.30 -23.51
C PHE A 422 -10.58 -1.66 -24.03
N GLU A 423 -11.56 -0.77 -23.92
CA GLU A 423 -12.93 -0.99 -24.37
C GLU A 423 -13.02 -1.31 -25.88
N LYS A 424 -12.20 -0.68 -26.71
CA LYS A 424 -12.15 -0.94 -28.16
C LYS A 424 -11.57 -2.32 -28.52
N LYS A 425 -10.64 -2.82 -27.70
CA LYS A 425 -9.88 -4.03 -28.02
C LYS A 425 -10.46 -5.29 -27.38
N ILE A 426 -11.19 -5.18 -26.28
CA ILE A 426 -11.79 -6.32 -25.57
C ILE A 426 -13.06 -6.76 -26.29
N LYS A 427 -13.11 -8.05 -26.63
CA LYS A 427 -14.22 -8.67 -27.38
C LYS A 427 -15.24 -9.37 -26.49
N VAL A 428 -14.98 -9.40 -25.18
CA VAL A 428 -15.86 -10.02 -24.19
C VAL A 428 -17.01 -9.06 -23.87
N GLN A 429 -18.17 -9.60 -23.52
CA GLN A 429 -19.35 -8.80 -23.22
C GLN A 429 -19.11 -7.84 -22.07
N LYS A 430 -19.18 -6.55 -22.34
CA LYS A 430 -19.18 -5.50 -21.31
C LYS A 430 -20.47 -5.55 -20.51
N ILE A 431 -20.36 -5.45 -19.20
CA ILE A 431 -21.50 -5.41 -18.28
C ILE A 431 -21.42 -4.18 -17.38
N ALA A 432 -22.58 -3.70 -16.93
CA ALA A 432 -22.65 -2.74 -15.85
C ALA A 432 -22.66 -3.52 -14.52
N VAL A 433 -21.86 -3.08 -13.58
CA VAL A 433 -21.86 -3.57 -12.21
C VAL A 433 -22.22 -2.37 -11.34
N ASP A 434 -23.39 -2.45 -10.69
CA ASP A 434 -23.89 -1.37 -9.87
C ASP A 434 -22.98 -1.19 -8.64
N ASP A 435 -22.77 0.07 -8.25
CA ASP A 435 -21.97 0.48 -7.08
C ASP A 435 -20.50 0.03 -7.10
N PHE A 436 -19.96 -0.25 -8.27
CA PHE A 436 -18.58 -0.72 -8.39
C PHE A 436 -17.65 0.38 -8.93
N ILE A 437 -16.55 0.62 -8.22
CA ILE A 437 -15.61 1.70 -8.54
C ILE A 437 -14.77 1.36 -9.78
N MET A 438 -14.39 0.07 -9.95
CA MET A 438 -13.62 -0.39 -11.10
C MET A 438 -14.50 -0.47 -12.35
N SER A 439 -14.02 0.07 -13.45
CA SER A 439 -14.74 0.10 -14.73
C SER A 439 -13.76 0.30 -15.88
N PRO A 440 -13.95 -0.39 -17.02
CA PRO A 440 -15.07 -1.25 -17.40
C PRO A 440 -14.99 -2.67 -16.80
N CYS A 441 -16.16 -3.32 -16.70
CA CYS A 441 -16.28 -4.71 -16.29
C CYS A 441 -16.81 -5.58 -17.44
N TYR A 442 -16.45 -6.86 -17.41
CA TYR A 442 -16.78 -7.81 -18.48
C TYR A 442 -17.24 -9.14 -17.89
N SER A 443 -18.26 -9.75 -18.50
CA SER A 443 -18.72 -11.09 -18.14
C SER A 443 -17.78 -12.13 -18.73
N VAL A 444 -17.27 -13.02 -17.88
CA VAL A 444 -16.41 -14.15 -18.25
C VAL A 444 -17.05 -15.48 -17.88
N SER A 445 -18.38 -15.47 -17.73
CA SER A 445 -19.15 -16.64 -17.34
C SER A 445 -18.89 -17.82 -18.29
N GLY A 446 -18.58 -18.97 -17.70
CA GLY A 446 -18.29 -20.19 -18.44
C GLY A 446 -16.92 -20.27 -19.11
N ALA A 447 -16.15 -19.19 -19.16
CA ALA A 447 -14.80 -19.19 -19.71
C ALA A 447 -13.79 -19.79 -18.72
N LEU A 448 -12.72 -20.42 -19.22
CA LEU A 448 -11.56 -20.84 -18.43
C LEU A 448 -10.42 -19.82 -18.52
N GLN A 449 -10.40 -19.09 -19.62
CA GLN A 449 -9.40 -18.05 -19.89
C GLN A 449 -9.96 -17.04 -20.90
N VAL A 450 -9.49 -15.82 -20.78
CA VAL A 450 -9.90 -14.70 -21.65
C VAL A 450 -8.65 -14.02 -22.20
N GLU A 451 -8.68 -13.72 -23.51
CA GLU A 451 -7.65 -12.91 -24.16
C GLU A 451 -7.91 -11.43 -23.88
N LEU A 452 -6.93 -10.74 -23.32
CA LEU A 452 -6.97 -9.33 -22.96
C LEU A 452 -5.84 -8.57 -23.67
N PRO A 453 -6.04 -7.28 -23.99
CA PRO A 453 -4.98 -6.44 -24.52
C PRO A 453 -3.80 -6.34 -23.56
N ASP A 454 -2.58 -6.37 -24.06
CA ASP A 454 -1.36 -6.10 -23.26
C ASP A 454 -1.38 -4.66 -22.74
N PHE A 455 -0.80 -4.48 -21.57
CA PHE A 455 -0.61 -3.18 -20.95
C PHE A 455 0.86 -2.99 -20.56
N GLY A 456 1.40 -1.81 -20.86
CA GLY A 456 2.78 -1.47 -20.54
C GLY A 456 2.98 0.03 -20.35
N ILE A 457 3.98 0.36 -19.55
CA ILE A 457 4.44 1.73 -19.29
C ILE A 457 5.82 1.90 -19.90
N HIS A 458 5.99 2.93 -20.74
CA HIS A 458 7.27 3.38 -21.25
C HIS A 458 7.74 4.57 -20.44
N PHE A 459 8.94 4.51 -19.90
CA PHE A 459 9.55 5.60 -19.14
C PHE A 459 10.39 6.51 -20.03
N ALA A 460 10.66 7.73 -19.57
CA ALA A 460 11.36 8.75 -20.33
C ALA A 460 12.82 8.37 -20.64
N ASP A 461 13.43 7.55 -19.81
CA ASP A 461 14.80 7.02 -20.02
C ASP A 461 14.87 5.80 -20.95
N GLY A 462 13.73 5.42 -21.55
CA GLY A 462 13.64 4.33 -22.52
C GLY A 462 13.34 2.95 -21.90
N ALA A 463 13.25 2.85 -20.58
CA ALA A 463 12.84 1.62 -19.92
C ALA A 463 11.36 1.29 -20.22
N VAL A 464 11.04 0.00 -20.28
CA VAL A 464 9.68 -0.49 -20.55
C VAL A 464 9.26 -1.48 -19.49
N TRP A 465 8.10 -1.26 -18.86
CA TRP A 465 7.50 -2.17 -17.90
C TRP A 465 6.19 -2.74 -18.47
N ASN A 466 6.20 -4.01 -18.84
CA ASN A 466 5.03 -4.73 -19.32
C ASN A 466 4.43 -5.57 -18.19
N PHE A 467 3.11 -5.53 -18.05
CA PHE A 467 2.38 -6.17 -16.98
C PHE A 467 1.59 -7.38 -17.49
N PRO A 468 1.53 -8.46 -16.70
CA PRO A 468 0.59 -9.56 -16.97
C PRO A 468 -0.84 -9.12 -16.67
N ALA A 469 -1.82 -9.73 -17.34
CA ALA A 469 -3.23 -9.31 -17.25
C ALA A 469 -3.81 -9.35 -15.83
N GLU A 470 -3.36 -10.26 -15.01
CA GLU A 470 -3.72 -10.39 -13.60
C GLU A 470 -3.32 -9.20 -12.73
N ASN A 471 -2.42 -8.32 -13.21
CA ASN A 471 -1.97 -7.15 -12.48
C ASN A 471 -2.81 -5.90 -12.79
N TYR A 472 -3.62 -5.90 -13.85
CA TYR A 472 -4.47 -4.77 -14.22
C TYR A 472 -5.94 -5.14 -14.49
N PHE A 473 -6.31 -6.44 -14.36
CA PHE A 473 -7.68 -6.89 -14.28
C PHE A 473 -7.92 -7.61 -12.96
N TYR A 474 -8.93 -7.16 -12.24
CA TYR A 474 -9.37 -7.78 -11.00
C TYR A 474 -10.54 -8.72 -11.31
N GLN A 475 -10.42 -9.98 -10.89
CA GLN A 475 -11.49 -10.97 -11.04
C GLN A 475 -12.43 -10.85 -9.84
N TYR A 476 -13.69 -10.60 -10.11
CA TYR A 476 -14.73 -10.28 -9.14
C TYR A 476 -15.91 -11.25 -9.24
N GLU A 477 -16.67 -11.37 -8.15
CA GLU A 477 -17.89 -12.18 -8.01
C GLU A 477 -17.83 -13.60 -8.60
N LEU A 478 -17.53 -14.56 -7.74
CA LEU A 478 -17.63 -16.00 -8.06
C LEU A 478 -17.01 -16.38 -9.42
N ASP A 479 -15.94 -15.66 -9.79
CA ASP A 479 -15.16 -15.92 -11.00
C ASP A 479 -15.86 -15.60 -12.34
N GLU A 480 -17.00 -14.89 -12.33
CA GLU A 480 -17.78 -14.60 -13.54
C GLU A 480 -17.57 -13.19 -14.11
N VAL A 481 -16.92 -12.31 -13.37
CA VAL A 481 -16.69 -10.91 -13.77
C VAL A 481 -15.22 -10.54 -13.62
N ILE A 482 -14.69 -9.87 -14.63
CA ILE A 482 -13.40 -9.18 -14.55
C ILE A 482 -13.58 -7.68 -14.76
N CYS A 483 -12.90 -6.87 -13.98
CA CYS A 483 -12.95 -5.42 -14.09
C CYS A 483 -11.55 -4.83 -14.25
N LEU A 484 -11.43 -3.76 -15.02
CA LEU A 484 -10.18 -3.03 -15.15
C LEU A 484 -9.82 -2.40 -13.80
N ALA A 485 -8.69 -2.79 -13.23
CA ALA A 485 -8.17 -2.32 -11.93
C ALA A 485 -7.29 -1.07 -12.07
N ILE A 486 -7.57 -0.26 -13.06
CA ILE A 486 -7.01 1.05 -13.31
C ILE A 486 -8.12 2.07 -13.10
N LEU A 487 -7.90 3.04 -12.24
CA LEU A 487 -8.90 4.01 -11.85
C LEU A 487 -8.51 5.43 -12.27
N LYS A 488 -9.53 6.29 -12.30
CA LYS A 488 -9.33 7.72 -12.45
C LYS A 488 -8.89 8.33 -11.14
N THR A 489 -7.85 9.16 -11.19
CA THR A 489 -7.48 10.01 -10.08
C THR A 489 -8.61 11.01 -9.77
N PRO A 490 -8.96 11.25 -8.50
CA PRO A 490 -10.00 12.21 -8.12
C PRO A 490 -9.76 13.62 -8.70
N HIS A 491 -10.86 14.34 -8.92
CA HIS A 491 -10.80 15.71 -9.44
C HIS A 491 -9.87 16.58 -8.59
N HIS A 492 -9.06 17.41 -9.26
CA HIS A 492 -8.03 18.29 -8.71
C HIS A 492 -6.71 17.59 -8.32
N SER A 493 -6.60 16.27 -8.38
CA SER A 493 -5.33 15.59 -8.25
C SER A 493 -4.80 15.20 -9.64
N HIS A 494 -3.52 15.45 -9.89
CA HIS A 494 -2.85 15.11 -11.15
C HIS A 494 -1.83 13.98 -10.97
N PHE A 495 -1.89 13.26 -9.85
CA PHE A 495 -1.00 12.14 -9.59
C PHE A 495 -1.36 10.92 -10.43
N THR A 496 -0.32 10.31 -11.00
CA THR A 496 -0.34 8.91 -11.40
C THR A 496 0.25 8.08 -10.25
N ILE A 497 -0.45 7.04 -9.82
CA ILE A 497 0.03 6.12 -8.77
C ILE A 497 0.12 4.72 -9.34
N ILE A 498 1.33 4.14 -9.30
CA ILE A 498 1.56 2.73 -9.62
C ILE A 498 1.36 1.94 -8.32
N GLY A 499 0.16 1.40 -8.12
CA GLY A 499 -0.23 0.66 -6.94
C GLY A 499 0.36 -0.75 -6.87
N ASN A 500 0.19 -1.41 -5.72
CA ASN A 500 0.83 -2.70 -5.44
C ASN A 500 0.30 -3.84 -6.33
N LEU A 501 -0.93 -3.76 -6.84
CA LEU A 501 -1.47 -4.76 -7.76
C LEU A 501 -0.64 -4.84 -9.05
N LEU A 502 -0.20 -3.71 -9.62
CA LEU A 502 0.72 -3.70 -10.76
C LEU A 502 2.10 -4.28 -10.43
N GLN A 503 2.52 -4.18 -9.18
CA GLN A 503 3.84 -4.62 -8.72
C GLN A 503 3.91 -6.12 -8.39
N GLN A 504 2.78 -6.83 -8.35
CA GLN A 504 2.73 -8.26 -8.03
C GLN A 504 3.52 -9.11 -9.01
N ASN A 505 4.19 -10.13 -8.49
CA ASN A 505 5.01 -11.04 -9.27
C ASN A 505 6.13 -10.35 -10.08
N PHE A 506 6.65 -9.27 -9.48
CA PHE A 506 7.92 -8.65 -9.88
C PHE A 506 8.86 -8.55 -8.69
N HIS A 507 10.12 -8.83 -8.89
CA HIS A 507 11.17 -8.30 -8.02
C HIS A 507 11.27 -6.80 -8.26
N ILE A 508 11.09 -6.03 -7.20
CA ILE A 508 11.22 -4.57 -7.20
C ILE A 508 12.43 -4.21 -6.35
N LEU A 509 13.32 -3.38 -6.89
CA LEU A 509 14.55 -2.94 -6.24
C LEU A 509 14.62 -1.41 -6.24
N TYR A 510 14.67 -0.82 -5.06
CA TYR A 510 14.96 0.60 -4.84
C TYR A 510 16.48 0.76 -4.65
N ASP A 511 17.18 1.13 -5.72
CA ASP A 511 18.63 1.41 -5.71
C ASP A 511 18.85 2.91 -5.54
N MET A 512 18.77 3.39 -4.29
CA MET A 512 18.88 4.81 -3.98
C MET A 512 20.30 5.35 -4.18
N LYS A 513 21.32 4.48 -4.14
CA LYS A 513 22.69 4.86 -4.47
C LYS A 513 22.83 5.32 -5.92
N ARG A 514 22.04 4.72 -6.83
CA ARG A 514 22.03 5.06 -8.27
C ARG A 514 20.77 5.80 -8.69
N SER A 515 19.92 6.18 -7.72
CA SER A 515 18.65 6.89 -7.93
C SER A 515 17.79 6.23 -9.01
N ARG A 516 17.50 4.92 -8.86
CA ARG A 516 16.76 4.15 -9.86
C ARG A 516 15.90 3.05 -9.24
N LEU A 517 14.82 2.73 -9.93
CA LEU A 517 13.94 1.59 -9.68
C LEU A 517 14.36 0.43 -10.60
N GLY A 518 14.64 -0.73 -10.01
CA GLY A 518 14.81 -1.98 -10.72
C GLY A 518 13.53 -2.81 -10.67
N TYR A 519 13.19 -3.50 -11.78
CA TYR A 519 12.07 -4.42 -11.83
C TYR A 519 12.37 -5.59 -12.77
N SER A 520 11.99 -6.78 -12.32
CA SER A 520 12.05 -7.98 -13.16
C SER A 520 10.92 -8.94 -12.81
N PRO A 521 10.34 -9.63 -13.80
CA PRO A 521 9.30 -10.60 -13.55
C PRO A 521 9.79 -11.76 -12.70
N ARG A 522 9.01 -12.13 -11.68
CA ARG A 522 9.31 -13.25 -10.79
C ARG A 522 8.03 -13.82 -10.19
N ARG A 523 7.95 -15.13 -9.98
CA ARG A 523 6.93 -15.72 -9.11
C ARG A 523 7.31 -15.50 -7.66
N CYS A 524 6.68 -14.53 -7.00
CA CYS A 524 7.04 -14.14 -5.65
C CYS A 524 6.67 -15.20 -4.60
N ALA A 525 5.74 -16.08 -4.89
CA ALA A 525 5.40 -17.21 -4.04
C ALA A 525 6.52 -18.29 -3.95
N GLU A 526 7.54 -18.20 -4.79
CA GLU A 526 8.66 -19.14 -4.86
C GLU A 526 9.98 -18.54 -4.34
N VAL A 527 9.93 -17.33 -3.74
CA VAL A 527 11.12 -16.55 -3.31
C VAL A 527 11.47 -16.72 -1.84
#